data_623e085f1aa84511cc3dfa304a1bddc5
#
_entry.id   623e085f1aa84511cc3dfa304a1bddc5
#
_cell.length_a   1.000
_cell.length_b   1.000
_cell.length_c   1.000
_cell.angle_alpha   90.00
_cell.angle_beta   90.00
_cell.angle_gamma   90.00
#
_symmetry.space_group_name_H-M   'P 1'
#
loop_
_entity.id
_entity.type
_entity.pdbx_description
1 polymer ?
#
loop_
_entity_poly.entity_id
_entity_poly.type
_entity_poly.pdbx_seq_one_letter_code
_entity_poly.pdbx_strand_id
1 'polypeptide(L)'
;MEEEEEIMQKRDFLKASALAAGGVLAAPAIHAQQPVRWRFQTYAGAALGEHVTKPIIDSINRAADGALRIELYYADQLVPTGELFRALQTGTIDAVHSDDDSMASPAEVRMFGGYFPMATRHALDVPVLFRQYGLADIWKTAYEKVGGVTWLSASGQDPCNFNTKKEITSLDDLDGLRLYTFPTAGRFLSRFGVVPVSIPYEDVEVAVQTGELDGMAWSGITEDYTVGWADVTGYFLTNNISGAWIGSFFVNEKRWADLPEHLKAVVLACIESGHFYRNQWYWGGEAKLRAEGTKLKLRSIPAGEWRQVEDAADEFWQEVSETGETANRIVSIFRQYRDVINAAGVPYSFV
;
A
#
# COMPACT_ATOMS: atom_id res chain seq x y z
N MET A 1 -81.24 -39.63 -8.81
CA MET A 1 -80.05 -40.51 -8.70
C MET A 1 -78.87 -39.96 -9.49
N GLU A 2 -79.01 -39.64 -10.77
CA GLU A 2 -77.89 -39.06 -11.58
C GLU A 2 -77.43 -37.68 -11.11
N GLU A 3 -78.35 -36.81 -10.65
CA GLU A 3 -78.00 -35.47 -10.15
C GLU A 3 -77.26 -35.48 -8.80
N GLU A 4 -77.56 -36.45 -7.94
CA GLU A 4 -76.85 -36.57 -6.65
C GLU A 4 -75.44 -37.14 -6.82
N GLU A 5 -75.20 -37.99 -7.80
CA GLU A 5 -73.87 -38.52 -8.12
C GLU A 5 -72.97 -37.43 -8.72
N GLU A 6 -73.49 -36.55 -9.57
CA GLU A 6 -72.74 -35.44 -10.17
C GLU A 6 -72.34 -34.38 -9.13
N ILE A 7 -73.21 -34.12 -8.16
CA ILE A 7 -72.94 -33.18 -7.06
C ILE A 7 -71.88 -33.75 -6.11
N MET A 8 -71.88 -35.04 -5.88
CA MET A 8 -70.89 -35.72 -5.04
C MET A 8 -69.50 -35.75 -5.68
N GLN A 9 -69.41 -35.99 -6.99
CA GLN A 9 -68.14 -35.95 -7.73
C GLN A 9 -67.55 -34.51 -7.77
N LYS A 10 -68.37 -33.49 -7.91
CA LYS A 10 -67.89 -32.09 -7.88
C LYS A 10 -67.36 -31.67 -6.49
N ARG A 11 -67.98 -32.15 -5.42
CA ARG A 11 -67.50 -31.88 -4.04
C ARG A 11 -66.21 -32.60 -3.71
N ASP A 12 -65.99 -33.81 -4.19
CA ASP A 12 -64.77 -34.55 -3.98
C ASP A 12 -63.60 -34.02 -4.83
N PHE A 13 -63.88 -33.52 -6.04
CA PHE A 13 -62.91 -32.83 -6.85
C PHE A 13 -62.47 -31.49 -6.21
N LEU A 14 -63.39 -30.75 -5.60
CA LEU A 14 -63.07 -29.51 -4.89
C LEU A 14 -62.31 -29.76 -3.59
N LYS A 15 -62.53 -30.86 -2.90
CA LYS A 15 -61.75 -31.26 -1.72
C LYS A 15 -60.34 -31.74 -2.09
N ALA A 16 -60.17 -32.43 -3.19
CA ALA A 16 -58.83 -32.83 -3.71
C ALA A 16 -58.01 -31.63 -4.18
N SER A 17 -58.68 -30.60 -4.78
CA SER A 17 -58.02 -29.38 -5.21
C SER A 17 -57.60 -28.46 -4.03
N ALA A 18 -58.33 -28.51 -2.92
CA ALA A 18 -57.99 -27.74 -1.70
C ALA A 18 -56.77 -28.34 -0.93
N LEU A 19 -56.56 -29.64 -1.02
CA LEU A 19 -55.38 -30.32 -0.45
C LEU A 19 -54.12 -30.12 -1.27
N ALA A 20 -54.21 -29.86 -2.58
CA ALA A 20 -53.06 -29.59 -3.46
C ALA A 20 -52.57 -28.14 -3.36
N ALA A 21 -53.39 -27.19 -2.84
CA ALA A 21 -53.01 -25.82 -2.67
C ALA A 21 -52.29 -25.49 -1.33
N GLY A 22 -52.13 -26.48 -0.45
CA GLY A 22 -51.49 -26.32 0.87
C GLY A 22 -50.01 -26.63 0.91
N GLY A 23 -49.37 -26.95 -0.22
CA GLY A 23 -47.95 -27.03 -0.36
C GLY A 23 -47.35 -25.63 -0.45
N VAL A 24 -47.28 -24.87 0.65
CA VAL A 24 -46.39 -23.74 0.77
C VAL A 24 -44.99 -24.25 0.52
N LEU A 25 -44.51 -24.04 -0.69
CA LEU A 25 -43.08 -24.08 -0.93
C LEU A 25 -42.47 -23.07 0.06
N ALA A 26 -42.04 -23.58 1.22
CA ALA A 26 -41.14 -22.87 2.08
C ALA A 26 -39.89 -22.63 1.22
N ALA A 27 -39.89 -21.51 0.49
CA ALA A 27 -38.66 -21.01 -0.05
C ALA A 27 -37.68 -20.95 1.13
N PRO A 28 -36.49 -21.58 1.01
CA PRO A 28 -35.53 -21.47 2.07
C PRO A 28 -35.42 -19.96 2.39
N ALA A 29 -35.73 -19.61 3.63
CA ALA A 29 -35.45 -18.26 4.10
C ALA A 29 -33.96 -18.09 3.91
N ILE A 30 -33.57 -17.40 2.85
CA ILE A 30 -32.22 -16.89 2.70
C ILE A 30 -32.09 -15.96 3.91
N HIS A 31 -31.54 -16.48 5.00
CA HIS A 31 -31.05 -15.63 6.05
C HIS A 31 -30.00 -14.76 5.37
N ALA A 32 -30.40 -13.56 4.99
CA ALA A 32 -29.46 -12.53 4.55
C ALA A 32 -28.51 -12.34 5.74
N GLN A 33 -27.37 -13.03 5.68
CA GLN A 33 -26.34 -12.86 6.67
C GLN A 33 -26.03 -11.38 6.72
N GLN A 34 -26.05 -10.80 7.92
CA GLN A 34 -25.72 -9.36 8.07
C GLN A 34 -24.37 -9.12 7.40
N PRO A 35 -24.26 -8.10 6.53
CA PRO A 35 -23.02 -7.83 5.84
C PRO A 35 -21.87 -7.64 6.84
N VAL A 36 -20.76 -8.27 6.58
CA VAL A 36 -19.52 -7.99 7.30
C VAL A 36 -19.13 -6.54 7.04
N ARG A 37 -18.84 -5.78 8.09
CA ARG A 37 -18.42 -4.37 7.98
C ARG A 37 -17.02 -4.21 8.48
N TRP A 38 -16.15 -3.56 7.68
CA TRP A 38 -14.79 -3.22 8.03
C TRP A 38 -14.55 -1.72 7.96
N ARG A 39 -13.84 -1.20 8.95
CA ARG A 39 -13.20 0.13 8.92
C ARG A 39 -11.81 -0.06 8.36
N PHE A 40 -11.54 0.58 7.26
CA PHE A 40 -10.27 0.49 6.56
C PHE A 40 -9.61 1.87 6.55
N GLN A 41 -8.43 2.02 7.13
CA GLN A 41 -7.67 3.26 7.01
C GLN A 41 -6.45 3.07 6.13
N THR A 42 -6.20 4.08 5.28
CA THR A 42 -4.99 4.15 4.44
C THR A 42 -4.02 5.21 4.97
N TYR A 43 -2.74 5.06 4.64
CA TYR A 43 -1.71 6.07 4.88
C TYR A 43 -1.93 7.34 4.05
N ALA A 44 -2.61 7.20 2.91
CA ALA A 44 -2.81 8.26 1.94
C ALA A 44 -3.86 9.27 2.42
N GLY A 45 -3.54 10.56 2.31
CA GLY A 45 -4.50 11.64 2.44
C GLY A 45 -5.61 11.57 1.38
N ALA A 46 -6.65 12.40 1.52
CA ALA A 46 -7.84 12.30 0.67
C ALA A 46 -7.53 12.43 -0.83
N ALA A 47 -6.70 13.40 -1.22
CA ALA A 47 -6.35 13.63 -2.62
C ALA A 47 -5.65 12.42 -3.27
N LEU A 48 -4.69 11.82 -2.56
CA LEU A 48 -3.96 10.64 -3.04
C LEU A 48 -4.83 9.39 -2.97
N GLY A 49 -5.55 9.20 -1.87
CA GLY A 49 -6.36 8.02 -1.60
C GLY A 49 -7.43 7.74 -2.65
N GLU A 50 -7.98 8.79 -3.29
CA GLU A 50 -8.92 8.68 -4.43
C GLU A 50 -8.30 7.90 -5.61
N HIS A 51 -6.98 7.95 -5.78
CA HIS A 51 -6.26 7.28 -6.86
C HIS A 51 -5.67 5.93 -6.45
N VAL A 52 -5.15 5.81 -5.23
CA VAL A 52 -4.33 4.65 -4.86
C VAL A 52 -5.04 3.61 -4.00
N THR A 53 -6.06 4.00 -3.22
CA THR A 53 -6.75 3.07 -2.31
C THR A 53 -8.23 2.91 -2.64
N LYS A 54 -8.94 4.01 -2.88
CA LYS A 54 -10.39 3.98 -3.13
C LYS A 54 -10.81 3.06 -4.29
N PRO A 55 -10.13 3.02 -5.45
CA PRO A 55 -10.50 2.10 -6.54
C PRO A 55 -10.46 0.63 -6.13
N ILE A 56 -9.54 0.26 -5.23
CA ILE A 56 -9.42 -1.10 -4.69
C ILE A 56 -10.60 -1.40 -3.77
N ILE A 57 -10.89 -0.51 -2.83
CA ILE A 57 -12.00 -0.66 -1.89
C ILE A 57 -13.35 -0.71 -2.62
N ASP A 58 -13.55 0.16 -3.62
CA ASP A 58 -14.75 0.16 -4.45
C ASP A 58 -14.89 -1.16 -5.24
N SER A 59 -13.79 -1.74 -5.70
CA SER A 59 -13.77 -3.02 -6.38
C SER A 59 -14.14 -4.17 -5.45
N ILE A 60 -13.60 -4.19 -4.22
CA ILE A 60 -13.95 -5.18 -3.20
C ILE A 60 -15.45 -5.07 -2.85
N ASN A 61 -15.92 -3.84 -2.55
CA ASN A 61 -17.31 -3.61 -2.18
C ASN A 61 -18.29 -4.04 -3.28
N ARG A 62 -17.94 -3.80 -4.54
CA ARG A 62 -18.74 -4.21 -5.69
C ARG A 62 -18.72 -5.71 -5.91
N ALA A 63 -17.54 -6.35 -5.83
CA ALA A 63 -17.39 -7.78 -6.07
C ALA A 63 -17.94 -8.64 -4.92
N ALA A 64 -17.98 -8.11 -3.70
CA ALA A 64 -18.55 -8.78 -2.53
C ALA A 64 -20.10 -8.74 -2.51
N ASP A 65 -20.75 -8.05 -3.43
CA ASP A 65 -22.20 -8.01 -3.64
C ASP A 65 -23.02 -7.86 -2.33
N GLY A 66 -22.57 -6.96 -1.46
CA GLY A 66 -23.21 -6.67 -0.17
C GLY A 66 -22.87 -7.63 0.98
N ALA A 67 -22.14 -8.72 0.74
CA ALA A 67 -21.72 -9.64 1.80
C ALA A 67 -20.59 -9.07 2.67
N LEU A 68 -19.72 -8.22 2.07
CA LEU A 68 -18.69 -7.43 2.75
C LEU A 68 -18.86 -5.96 2.38
N ARG A 69 -18.82 -5.06 3.37
CA ARG A 69 -18.82 -3.62 3.20
C ARG A 69 -17.60 -3.02 3.90
N ILE A 70 -16.71 -2.41 3.14
CA ILE A 70 -15.53 -1.72 3.64
C ILE A 70 -15.80 -0.21 3.58
N GLU A 71 -15.64 0.47 4.72
CA GLU A 71 -15.65 1.92 4.83
C GLU A 71 -14.21 2.41 4.82
N LEU A 72 -13.87 3.23 3.81
CA LEU A 72 -12.53 3.80 3.66
C LEU A 72 -12.41 5.08 4.47
N TYR A 73 -11.33 5.15 5.23
CA TYR A 73 -10.84 6.33 5.94
C TYR A 73 -9.45 6.68 5.43
N TYR A 74 -9.20 7.96 5.21
CA TYR A 74 -7.91 8.46 4.75
C TYR A 74 -6.94 8.67 5.92
N ALA A 75 -5.71 9.10 5.63
CA ALA A 75 -4.69 9.35 6.63
C ALA A 75 -5.23 10.15 7.82
N ASP A 76 -4.88 9.73 9.01
CA ASP A 76 -5.13 10.39 10.30
C ASP A 76 -6.62 10.59 10.67
N GLN A 77 -7.58 10.03 9.89
CA GLN A 77 -9.03 10.20 10.17
C GLN A 77 -9.54 9.38 11.36
N LEU A 78 -9.01 8.18 11.61
CA LEU A 78 -9.39 7.37 12.77
C LEU A 78 -8.31 7.41 13.83
N VAL A 79 -7.06 7.19 13.42
CA VAL A 79 -5.87 7.27 14.27
C VAL A 79 -4.70 7.85 13.47
N PRO A 80 -3.69 8.44 14.13
CA PRO A 80 -2.44 8.84 13.46
C PRO A 80 -1.76 7.66 12.78
N THR A 81 -1.06 7.91 11.67
CA THR A 81 -0.38 6.87 10.86
C THR A 81 0.56 6.01 11.71
N GLY A 82 1.33 6.59 12.63
CA GLY A 82 2.20 5.84 13.55
C GLY A 82 1.49 4.94 14.56
N GLU A 83 0.15 5.06 14.72
CA GLU A 83 -0.67 4.23 15.59
C GLU A 83 -1.46 3.16 14.84
N LEU A 84 -1.35 3.10 13.52
CA LEU A 84 -2.14 2.19 12.66
C LEU A 84 -1.93 0.72 13.06
N PHE A 85 -0.69 0.30 13.31
CA PHE A 85 -0.43 -1.09 13.71
C PHE A 85 -1.17 -1.45 15.00
N ARG A 86 -1.05 -0.62 16.02
CA ARG A 86 -1.70 -0.85 17.32
C ARG A 86 -3.22 -0.87 17.20
N ALA A 87 -3.78 0.08 16.44
CA ALA A 87 -5.22 0.16 16.20
C ALA A 87 -5.75 -1.07 15.46
N LEU A 88 -4.98 -1.57 14.49
CA LEU A 88 -5.29 -2.79 13.75
C LEU A 88 -5.23 -4.03 14.65
N GLN A 89 -4.16 -4.18 15.44
CA GLN A 89 -3.97 -5.30 16.37
C GLN A 89 -5.09 -5.39 17.40
N THR A 90 -5.53 -4.24 17.95
CA THR A 90 -6.59 -4.17 18.96
C THR A 90 -8.01 -4.23 18.37
N GLY A 91 -8.16 -4.18 17.04
CA GLY A 91 -9.47 -4.19 16.36
C GLY A 91 -10.20 -2.85 16.41
N THR A 92 -9.51 -1.76 16.74
CA THR A 92 -10.04 -0.38 16.55
C THR A 92 -10.26 -0.08 15.08
N ILE A 93 -9.38 -0.59 14.23
CA ILE A 93 -9.49 -0.62 12.76
C ILE A 93 -9.48 -2.08 12.33
N ASP A 94 -10.19 -2.41 11.26
CA ASP A 94 -10.32 -3.78 10.79
C ASP A 94 -9.29 -4.13 9.70
N ALA A 95 -8.90 -3.15 8.87
CA ALA A 95 -7.90 -3.32 7.82
C ALA A 95 -7.12 -2.02 7.54
N VAL A 96 -5.91 -2.15 7.00
CA VAL A 96 -4.99 -1.03 6.74
C VAL A 96 -4.25 -1.23 5.42
N HIS A 97 -4.02 -0.12 4.70
CA HIS A 97 -3.04 -0.02 3.64
C HIS A 97 -1.98 1.01 4.04
N SER A 98 -0.77 0.53 4.30
CA SER A 98 0.39 1.34 4.71
C SER A 98 1.67 0.55 4.45
N ASP A 99 2.80 1.11 4.83
CA ASP A 99 4.05 0.37 4.96
C ASP A 99 4.35 0.04 6.43
N ASP A 100 5.19 -0.94 6.61
CA ASP A 100 5.55 -1.46 7.93
C ASP A 100 6.28 -0.42 8.80
N ASP A 101 7.08 0.46 8.17
CA ASP A 101 7.91 1.44 8.87
C ASP A 101 7.08 2.63 9.37
N SER A 102 6.25 3.22 8.51
CA SER A 102 5.39 4.37 8.84
C SER A 102 4.33 4.02 9.89
N MET A 103 3.75 2.81 9.83
CA MET A 103 2.74 2.38 10.81
C MET A 103 3.33 1.89 12.14
N ALA A 104 4.64 2.02 12.34
CA ALA A 104 5.38 1.60 13.52
C ALA A 104 5.18 0.12 13.89
N SER A 105 5.16 -0.78 12.89
CA SER A 105 5.05 -2.22 13.10
C SER A 105 6.18 -2.73 14.02
N PRO A 106 5.92 -3.62 14.99
CA PRO A 106 6.95 -4.27 15.78
C PRO A 106 7.59 -5.48 15.07
N ALA A 107 7.15 -5.82 13.84
CA ALA A 107 7.66 -6.95 13.11
C ALA A 107 9.14 -6.75 12.70
N GLU A 108 9.91 -7.84 12.68
CA GLU A 108 11.34 -7.84 12.32
C GLU A 108 11.60 -7.29 10.91
N VAL A 109 10.56 -7.27 10.04
CA VAL A 109 10.61 -6.79 8.67
C VAL A 109 10.39 -5.27 8.55
N ARG A 110 10.06 -4.59 9.64
CA ARG A 110 9.59 -3.20 9.66
C ARG A 110 10.40 -2.27 8.78
N MET A 111 11.70 -2.23 8.95
CA MET A 111 12.57 -1.27 8.26
C MET A 111 12.68 -1.48 6.74
N PHE A 112 12.20 -2.62 6.25
CA PHE A 112 12.22 -2.96 4.82
C PHE A 112 10.90 -2.62 4.10
N GLY A 113 9.85 -2.27 4.85
CA GLY A 113 8.66 -1.62 4.31
C GLY A 113 8.92 -0.14 4.03
N GLY A 114 8.11 0.49 3.16
CA GLY A 114 8.39 1.85 2.72
C GLY A 114 9.54 1.90 1.71
N TYR A 115 10.46 2.84 1.89
CA TYR A 115 11.62 2.99 1.03
C TYR A 115 12.91 2.55 1.73
N PHE A 116 13.27 1.29 1.55
CA PHE A 116 14.58 0.82 1.96
C PHE A 116 15.63 1.25 0.92
N PRO A 117 16.71 1.94 1.34
CA PRO A 117 17.64 2.59 0.41
C PRO A 117 18.22 1.64 -0.64
N MET A 118 18.12 2.00 -1.91
CA MET A 118 18.64 1.28 -3.09
C MET A 118 18.19 -0.18 -3.24
N ALA A 119 17.13 -0.62 -2.53
CA ALA A 119 16.64 -2.00 -2.59
C ALA A 119 15.89 -2.33 -3.88
N THR A 120 15.25 -1.32 -4.46
CA THR A 120 14.46 -1.44 -5.69
C THR A 120 14.86 -0.37 -6.68
N ARG A 121 14.74 -0.66 -7.98
CA ARG A 121 14.96 0.29 -9.08
C ARG A 121 13.66 0.67 -9.74
N HIS A 122 12.67 -0.22 -9.66
CA HIS A 122 11.39 -0.08 -10.33
C HIS A 122 10.26 -0.75 -9.52
N ALA A 123 9.04 -0.28 -9.68
CA ALA A 123 7.86 -0.83 -8.98
C ALA A 123 7.65 -2.34 -9.23
N LEU A 124 8.06 -2.86 -10.39
CA LEU A 124 7.98 -4.30 -10.71
C LEU A 124 8.97 -5.17 -9.91
N ASP A 125 10.01 -4.59 -9.33
CA ASP A 125 10.95 -5.35 -8.50
C ASP A 125 10.25 -5.94 -7.27
N VAL A 126 9.29 -5.20 -6.70
CA VAL A 126 8.61 -5.62 -5.48
C VAL A 126 7.82 -6.92 -5.67
N PRO A 127 6.89 -7.06 -6.63
CA PRO A 127 6.20 -8.33 -6.82
C PRO A 127 7.14 -9.49 -7.19
N VAL A 128 8.26 -9.23 -7.88
CA VAL A 128 9.28 -10.24 -8.17
C VAL A 128 9.97 -10.68 -6.88
N LEU A 129 10.45 -9.74 -6.06
CA LEU A 129 11.10 -10.02 -4.78
C LEU A 129 10.18 -10.80 -3.83
N PHE A 130 8.92 -10.39 -3.72
CA PHE A 130 7.97 -11.03 -2.82
C PHE A 130 7.54 -12.42 -3.29
N ARG A 131 7.28 -12.61 -4.59
CA ARG A 131 6.73 -13.87 -5.12
C ARG A 131 7.78 -14.88 -5.58
N GLN A 132 8.92 -14.42 -6.10
CA GLN A 132 9.93 -15.30 -6.69
C GLN A 132 11.16 -15.46 -5.81
N TYR A 133 11.50 -14.46 -4.98
CA TYR A 133 12.67 -14.48 -4.11
C TYR A 133 12.32 -14.76 -2.63
N GLY A 134 11.03 -14.97 -2.33
CA GLY A 134 10.57 -15.47 -1.03
C GLY A 134 10.36 -14.43 0.06
N LEU A 135 10.34 -13.13 -0.24
CA LEU A 135 10.04 -12.11 0.78
C LEU A 135 8.63 -12.28 1.37
N ALA A 136 7.63 -12.74 0.58
CA ALA A 136 6.27 -12.96 1.09
C ALA A 136 6.22 -13.93 2.27
N ASP A 137 7.01 -15.00 2.24
CA ASP A 137 7.06 -15.98 3.32
C ASP A 137 7.74 -15.41 4.57
N ILE A 138 8.75 -14.54 4.38
CA ILE A 138 9.41 -13.84 5.48
C ILE A 138 8.42 -12.89 6.16
N TRP A 139 7.65 -12.09 5.39
CA TRP A 139 6.63 -11.19 5.94
C TRP A 139 5.54 -11.96 6.69
N LYS A 140 4.97 -13.00 6.09
CA LYS A 140 3.97 -13.85 6.76
C LYS A 140 4.47 -14.39 8.09
N THR A 141 5.68 -14.99 8.10
CA THR A 141 6.28 -15.55 9.31
C THR A 141 6.52 -14.46 10.37
N ALA A 142 6.99 -13.27 9.98
CA ALA A 142 7.21 -12.17 10.91
C ALA A 142 5.91 -11.70 11.56
N TYR A 143 4.82 -11.60 10.80
CA TYR A 143 3.50 -11.21 11.33
C TYR A 143 2.82 -12.31 12.14
N GLU A 144 3.02 -13.59 11.79
CA GLU A 144 2.59 -14.72 12.62
C GLU A 144 3.25 -14.71 14.02
N LYS A 145 4.55 -14.35 14.09
CA LYS A 145 5.25 -14.19 15.37
C LYS A 145 4.72 -13.03 16.21
N VAL A 146 4.35 -11.92 15.58
CA VAL A 146 3.80 -10.75 16.27
C VAL A 146 2.38 -11.01 16.75
N GLY A 147 1.55 -11.68 15.96
CA GLY A 147 0.15 -11.99 16.23
C GLY A 147 -0.80 -10.78 16.18
N GLY A 148 -2.07 -11.06 16.04
CA GLY A 148 -3.15 -10.07 16.01
C GLY A 148 -3.32 -9.33 14.68
N VAL A 149 -2.39 -9.49 13.75
CA VAL A 149 -2.41 -8.88 12.41
C VAL A 149 -2.03 -9.91 11.35
N THR A 150 -2.82 -9.99 10.29
CA THR A 150 -2.52 -10.78 9.10
C THR A 150 -2.02 -9.87 7.99
N TRP A 151 -0.80 -10.11 7.51
CA TRP A 151 -0.28 -9.51 6.28
C TRP A 151 -0.88 -10.21 5.06
N LEU A 152 -1.38 -9.46 4.08
CA LEU A 152 -2.05 -10.00 2.90
C LEU A 152 -1.18 -9.99 1.65
N SER A 153 -0.61 -8.83 1.34
CA SER A 153 0.12 -8.61 0.09
C SER A 153 0.96 -7.36 0.16
N ALA A 154 2.06 -7.30 -0.59
CA ALA A 154 2.85 -6.10 -0.83
C ALA A 154 2.95 -5.79 -2.33
N SER A 155 3.14 -4.51 -2.63
CA SER A 155 3.37 -4.03 -3.99
C SER A 155 4.30 -2.83 -4.00
N GLY A 156 4.98 -2.64 -5.16
CA GLY A 156 5.71 -1.41 -5.44
C GLY A 156 4.78 -0.32 -5.95
N GLN A 157 5.18 0.91 -5.72
CA GLN A 157 4.51 2.08 -6.30
C GLN A 157 5.57 2.98 -6.97
N ASP A 158 5.66 4.23 -6.55
CA ASP A 158 6.54 5.25 -7.09
C ASP A 158 7.94 5.25 -6.46
N PRO A 159 8.90 5.95 -7.07
CA PRO A 159 10.22 6.13 -6.49
C PRO A 159 10.22 7.15 -5.34
N CYS A 160 11.22 7.08 -4.46
CA CYS A 160 11.50 8.11 -3.46
C CYS A 160 12.44 9.17 -4.03
N ASN A 161 11.88 10.22 -4.59
CA ASN A 161 12.60 11.39 -5.06
C ASN A 161 12.59 12.51 -4.01
N PHE A 162 13.28 13.60 -4.31
CA PHE A 162 13.31 14.80 -3.48
C PHE A 162 12.52 15.91 -4.17
N ASN A 163 11.63 16.54 -3.44
CA ASN A 163 10.91 17.72 -3.86
C ASN A 163 11.17 18.86 -2.87
N THR A 164 11.81 19.95 -3.30
CA THR A 164 12.39 20.92 -2.40
C THR A 164 12.15 22.38 -2.84
N LYS A 165 12.22 23.30 -1.86
CA LYS A 165 12.18 24.75 -2.11
C LYS A 165 13.50 25.24 -2.70
N LYS A 166 14.61 24.64 -2.31
CA LYS A 166 15.95 24.98 -2.78
C LYS A 166 16.39 24.03 -3.87
N GLU A 167 17.18 24.53 -4.79
CA GLU A 167 17.80 23.73 -5.84
C GLU A 167 18.84 22.77 -5.25
N ILE A 168 18.82 21.52 -5.70
CA ILE A 168 19.81 20.49 -5.35
C ILE A 168 20.50 20.07 -6.64
N THR A 169 21.81 20.24 -6.69
CA THR A 169 22.68 19.89 -7.85
C THR A 169 23.93 19.12 -7.45
N SER A 170 24.20 19.04 -6.14
CA SER A 170 25.31 18.30 -5.54
C SER A 170 24.88 17.62 -4.24
N LEU A 171 25.67 16.69 -3.73
CA LEU A 171 25.41 16.07 -2.42
C LEU A 171 25.55 17.07 -1.28
N ASP A 172 26.42 18.06 -1.41
CA ASP A 172 26.61 19.11 -0.39
C ASP A 172 25.32 19.95 -0.19
N ASP A 173 24.48 20.05 -1.22
CA ASP A 173 23.19 20.78 -1.13
C ASP A 173 22.18 20.07 -0.20
N LEU A 174 22.42 18.81 0.17
CA LEU A 174 21.57 18.06 1.10
C LEU A 174 21.83 18.42 2.56
N ASP A 175 23.02 18.95 2.89
CA ASP A 175 23.41 19.24 4.27
C ASP A 175 22.50 20.28 4.94
N GLY A 176 21.98 19.93 6.10
CA GLY A 176 21.07 20.76 6.89
C GLY A 176 19.65 20.88 6.37
N LEU A 177 19.28 20.22 5.26
CA LEU A 177 17.89 20.26 4.78
C LEU A 177 16.96 19.48 5.74
N ARG A 178 15.91 20.15 6.18
CA ARG A 178 14.82 19.52 6.96
C ARG A 178 13.80 18.94 6.00
N LEU A 179 13.80 17.63 5.89
CA LEU A 179 12.95 16.92 4.92
C LEU A 179 11.95 16.02 5.63
N TYR A 180 10.69 16.13 5.21
CA TYR A 180 9.71 15.09 5.52
C TYR A 180 10.08 13.80 4.81
N THR A 181 10.23 12.69 5.54
CA THR A 181 10.66 11.41 4.96
C THR A 181 10.31 10.24 5.88
N PHE A 182 10.43 9.03 5.34
CA PHE A 182 10.22 7.78 6.08
C PHE A 182 11.31 7.56 7.13
N PRO A 183 11.00 6.88 8.25
CA PRO A 183 11.97 6.69 9.32
C PRO A 183 13.29 6.05 8.87
N THR A 184 13.23 4.92 8.15
CA THR A 184 14.44 4.22 7.67
C THR A 184 15.17 5.00 6.58
N ALA A 185 14.46 5.62 5.65
CA ALA A 185 15.03 6.49 4.63
C ALA A 185 15.70 7.72 5.27
N GLY A 186 15.08 8.34 6.27
CA GLY A 186 15.63 9.46 7.01
C GLY A 186 16.93 9.10 7.76
N ARG A 187 16.97 7.92 8.41
CA ARG A 187 18.20 7.42 9.04
C ARG A 187 19.35 7.27 8.03
N PHE A 188 19.03 6.81 6.83
CA PHE A 188 20.02 6.73 5.76
C PHE A 188 20.45 8.10 5.28
N LEU A 189 19.51 9.00 4.98
CA LEU A 189 19.77 10.34 4.47
C LEU A 189 20.53 11.24 5.47
N SER A 190 20.44 10.97 6.77
CA SER A 190 21.21 11.68 7.79
C SER A 190 22.73 11.52 7.63
N ARG A 191 23.20 10.53 6.87
CA ARG A 191 24.61 10.35 6.49
C ARG A 191 25.12 11.47 5.58
N PHE A 192 24.19 12.15 4.89
CA PHE A 192 24.43 13.29 3.98
C PHE A 192 23.98 14.61 4.59
N GLY A 193 23.86 14.68 5.91
CA GLY A 193 23.49 15.89 6.63
C GLY A 193 22.01 16.25 6.61
N VAL A 194 21.13 15.46 5.97
CA VAL A 194 19.68 15.69 6.02
C VAL A 194 19.17 15.57 7.45
N VAL A 195 18.28 16.46 7.84
CA VAL A 195 17.54 16.43 9.10
C VAL A 195 16.14 15.86 8.82
N PRO A 196 15.89 14.56 9.09
CA PRO A 196 14.59 13.97 8.86
C PRO A 196 13.55 14.50 9.86
N VAL A 197 12.37 14.85 9.36
CA VAL A 197 11.26 15.37 10.16
C VAL A 197 10.05 14.46 9.95
N SER A 198 9.35 14.15 11.04
CA SER A 198 8.10 13.37 11.03
C SER A 198 6.98 14.24 11.58
N ILE A 199 5.98 14.51 10.75
CA ILE A 199 4.75 15.23 11.08
C ILE A 199 3.57 14.50 10.43
N PRO A 200 2.31 14.80 10.77
CA PRO A 200 1.16 14.29 10.05
C PRO A 200 1.22 14.61 8.55
N TYR A 201 0.79 13.68 7.72
CA TYR A 201 0.85 13.80 6.26
C TYR A 201 0.15 15.06 5.73
N GLU A 202 -1.02 15.38 6.28
CA GLU A 202 -1.81 16.55 5.86
C GLU A 202 -1.19 17.90 6.26
N ASP A 203 -0.22 17.90 7.18
CA ASP A 203 0.45 19.12 7.64
C ASP A 203 1.69 19.49 6.79
N VAL A 204 2.16 18.59 5.94
CA VAL A 204 3.41 18.72 5.17
C VAL A 204 3.40 19.95 4.27
N GLU A 205 2.32 20.19 3.52
CA GLU A 205 2.19 21.35 2.64
C GLU A 205 2.37 22.65 3.40
N VAL A 206 1.69 22.81 4.53
CA VAL A 206 1.75 24.00 5.38
C VAL A 206 3.15 24.17 5.98
N ALA A 207 3.77 23.08 6.45
CA ALA A 207 5.12 23.10 7.02
C ALA A 207 6.17 23.56 5.98
N VAL A 208 6.04 23.12 4.72
CA VAL A 208 6.88 23.61 3.64
C VAL A 208 6.59 25.10 3.34
N GLN A 209 5.34 25.49 3.24
CA GLN A 209 4.93 26.88 2.99
C GLN A 209 5.52 27.85 4.02
N THR A 210 5.39 27.51 5.30
CA THR A 210 5.87 28.35 6.42
C THR A 210 7.39 28.32 6.61
N GLY A 211 8.08 27.38 5.95
CA GLY A 211 9.53 27.21 6.06
C GLY A 211 9.95 26.39 7.30
N GLU A 212 9.04 25.65 7.91
CA GLU A 212 9.37 24.64 8.91
C GLU A 212 10.10 23.47 8.27
N LEU A 213 9.69 23.09 7.04
CA LEU A 213 10.36 22.13 6.17
C LEU A 213 10.99 22.84 4.97
N ASP A 214 12.11 22.29 4.49
CA ASP A 214 12.75 22.68 3.24
C ASP A 214 12.23 21.90 2.04
N GLY A 215 11.50 20.80 2.29
CA GLY A 215 10.88 19.91 1.29
C GLY A 215 10.61 18.53 1.84
N MET A 216 10.56 17.56 0.94
CA MET A 216 10.35 16.15 1.25
C MET A 216 11.28 15.24 0.42
N ALA A 217 11.61 14.08 0.99
CA ALA A 217 12.13 12.92 0.29
C ALA A 217 11.13 11.78 0.52
N TRP A 218 10.10 11.73 -0.33
CA TRP A 218 8.93 10.92 -0.03
C TRP A 218 8.42 10.13 -1.23
N SER A 219 8.13 10.77 -2.36
CA SER A 219 7.38 10.21 -3.47
C SER A 219 7.93 10.61 -4.82
N GLY A 220 7.33 10.09 -5.89
CA GLY A 220 7.54 10.54 -7.25
C GLY A 220 6.73 11.80 -7.59
N ILE A 221 7.02 12.39 -8.75
CA ILE A 221 6.40 13.64 -9.20
C ILE A 221 4.88 13.54 -9.37
N THR A 222 4.34 12.35 -9.64
CA THR A 222 2.90 12.13 -9.78
C THR A 222 2.15 12.41 -8.47
N GLU A 223 2.68 11.93 -7.37
CA GLU A 223 2.11 12.18 -6.05
C GLU A 223 2.25 13.66 -5.69
N ASP A 224 3.44 14.25 -5.85
CA ASP A 224 3.71 15.65 -5.54
C ASP A 224 2.73 16.62 -6.19
N TYR A 225 2.37 16.37 -7.46
CA TYR A 225 1.36 17.17 -8.17
C TYR A 225 -0.07 16.89 -7.67
N THR A 226 -0.36 15.65 -7.29
CA THR A 226 -1.70 15.24 -6.88
C THR A 226 -2.07 15.81 -5.51
N VAL A 227 -1.10 15.87 -4.59
CA VAL A 227 -1.33 16.30 -3.20
C VAL A 227 -1.01 17.78 -2.96
N GLY A 228 -0.63 18.54 -3.99
CA GLY A 228 -0.37 19.98 -3.89
C GLY A 228 1.07 20.34 -3.49
N TRP A 229 1.95 19.39 -3.20
CA TRP A 229 3.34 19.68 -2.80
C TRP A 229 4.14 20.39 -3.89
N ALA A 230 3.82 20.12 -5.16
CA ALA A 230 4.39 20.84 -6.30
C ALA A 230 4.02 22.34 -6.34
N ASP A 231 3.05 22.79 -5.58
CA ASP A 231 2.63 24.22 -5.51
C ASP A 231 3.43 25.01 -4.46
N VAL A 232 4.05 24.33 -3.50
CA VAL A 232 4.80 24.95 -2.38
C VAL A 232 6.31 24.73 -2.45
N THR A 233 6.78 23.97 -3.44
CA THR A 233 8.19 23.70 -3.73
C THR A 233 8.59 24.31 -5.08
N GLY A 234 9.78 24.05 -5.57
CA GLY A 234 10.25 24.60 -6.86
C GLY A 234 11.12 23.66 -7.67
N TYR A 235 11.64 22.61 -7.03
CA TYR A 235 12.62 21.72 -7.62
C TYR A 235 12.31 20.27 -7.32
N PHE A 236 12.53 19.43 -8.31
CA PHE A 236 12.39 17.99 -8.21
C PHE A 236 13.70 17.32 -8.64
N LEU A 237 14.33 16.58 -7.72
CA LEU A 237 15.56 15.84 -8.00
C LEU A 237 15.18 14.48 -8.62
N THR A 238 15.69 14.23 -9.83
CA THR A 238 15.40 12.98 -10.57
C THR A 238 16.14 11.76 -10.02
N ASN A 239 17.24 11.96 -9.27
CA ASN A 239 17.84 10.92 -8.48
C ASN A 239 16.87 10.47 -7.38
N ASN A 240 16.84 9.18 -7.07
CA ASN A 240 16.00 8.63 -6.03
C ASN A 240 16.80 7.71 -5.11
N ILE A 241 16.39 7.60 -3.85
CA ILE A 241 17.02 6.70 -2.87
C ILE A 241 16.44 5.30 -2.91
N SER A 242 15.30 5.11 -3.57
CA SER A 242 14.70 3.80 -3.88
C SER A 242 13.76 3.96 -5.07
N GLY A 243 13.76 2.99 -5.96
CA GLY A 243 12.94 3.02 -7.16
C GLY A 243 11.47 2.64 -6.95
N ALA A 244 11.11 2.15 -5.76
CA ALA A 244 9.73 1.85 -5.40
C ALA A 244 9.50 1.85 -3.90
N TRP A 245 8.33 2.35 -3.50
CA TRP A 245 7.76 2.15 -2.18
C TRP A 245 7.25 0.71 -2.03
N ILE A 246 7.56 0.08 -0.90
CA ILE A 246 7.04 -1.23 -0.53
C ILE A 246 5.87 -1.02 0.42
N GLY A 247 4.66 -1.02 -0.14
CA GLY A 247 3.43 -0.88 0.62
C GLY A 247 2.66 -2.19 0.73
N SER A 248 1.99 -2.37 1.85
CA SER A 248 1.31 -3.61 2.18
C SER A 248 -0.15 -3.40 2.60
N PHE A 249 -0.95 -4.45 2.41
CA PHE A 249 -2.29 -4.58 2.96
C PHE A 249 -2.28 -5.50 4.16
N PHE A 250 -2.94 -5.04 5.24
CA PHE A 250 -3.03 -5.75 6.51
C PHE A 250 -4.49 -5.81 6.96
N VAL A 251 -4.83 -6.89 7.67
CA VAL A 251 -6.15 -7.07 8.28
C VAL A 251 -5.97 -7.53 9.72
N ASN A 252 -6.85 -7.13 10.63
CA ASN A 252 -6.92 -7.71 11.96
C ASN A 252 -7.10 -9.24 11.85
N GLU A 253 -6.28 -9.99 12.55
CA GLU A 253 -6.21 -11.46 12.43
C GLU A 253 -7.57 -12.13 12.63
N LYS A 254 -8.33 -11.70 13.68
CA LYS A 254 -9.66 -12.26 13.92
C LYS A 254 -10.65 -11.91 12.82
N ARG A 255 -10.63 -10.66 12.32
CA ARG A 255 -11.48 -10.23 11.21
C ARG A 255 -11.21 -11.02 9.94
N TRP A 256 -9.94 -11.34 9.68
CA TRP A 256 -9.55 -12.18 8.57
C TRP A 256 -9.98 -13.63 8.76
N ALA A 257 -9.76 -14.21 9.95
CA ALA A 257 -10.16 -15.57 10.26
C ALA A 257 -11.67 -15.78 10.13
N ASP A 258 -12.47 -14.83 10.60
CA ASP A 258 -13.95 -14.87 10.56
C ASP A 258 -14.53 -14.65 9.15
N LEU A 259 -13.72 -14.15 8.18
CA LEU A 259 -14.22 -13.90 6.83
C LEU A 259 -14.37 -15.21 6.04
N PRO A 260 -15.52 -15.47 5.38
CA PRO A 260 -15.70 -16.61 4.50
C PRO A 260 -14.64 -16.72 3.39
N GLU A 261 -14.20 -17.92 3.05
CA GLU A 261 -13.09 -18.16 2.10
C GLU A 261 -13.33 -17.51 0.73
N HIS A 262 -14.56 -17.53 0.21
CA HIS A 262 -14.87 -16.88 -1.06
C HIS A 262 -14.69 -15.35 -1.00
N LEU A 263 -14.97 -14.71 0.15
CA LEU A 263 -14.74 -13.28 0.34
C LEU A 263 -13.25 -12.98 0.53
N LYS A 264 -12.48 -13.86 1.18
CA LYS A 264 -11.01 -13.75 1.21
C LYS A 264 -10.42 -13.75 -0.20
N ALA A 265 -10.89 -14.67 -1.05
CA ALA A 265 -10.48 -14.74 -2.45
C ALA A 265 -10.83 -13.45 -3.22
N VAL A 266 -12.02 -12.89 -3.01
CA VAL A 266 -12.44 -11.60 -3.60
C VAL A 266 -11.51 -10.47 -3.15
N VAL A 267 -11.25 -10.35 -1.84
CA VAL A 267 -10.36 -9.32 -1.29
C VAL A 267 -8.97 -9.41 -1.91
N LEU A 268 -8.36 -10.60 -1.91
CA LEU A 268 -7.02 -10.79 -2.46
C LEU A 268 -6.97 -10.51 -3.97
N ALA A 269 -7.95 -10.95 -4.75
CA ALA A 269 -7.99 -10.69 -6.19
C ALA A 269 -8.13 -9.20 -6.51
N CYS A 270 -8.95 -8.48 -5.75
CA CYS A 270 -9.11 -7.03 -5.92
C CYS A 270 -7.86 -6.27 -5.52
N ILE A 271 -7.17 -6.66 -4.45
CA ILE A 271 -5.88 -6.06 -4.04
C ILE A 271 -4.85 -6.28 -5.15
N GLU A 272 -4.70 -7.49 -5.68
CA GLU A 272 -3.75 -7.80 -6.75
C GLU A 272 -4.02 -7.02 -8.04
N SER A 273 -5.29 -6.93 -8.45
CA SER A 273 -5.69 -6.08 -9.58
C SER A 273 -5.41 -4.60 -9.31
N GLY A 274 -5.63 -4.17 -8.07
CA GLY A 274 -5.37 -2.81 -7.64
C GLY A 274 -3.88 -2.43 -7.65
N HIS A 275 -2.99 -3.37 -7.32
CA HIS A 275 -1.55 -3.17 -7.44
C HIS A 275 -1.17 -2.83 -8.89
N PHE A 276 -1.69 -3.57 -9.85
CA PHE A 276 -1.44 -3.30 -11.27
C PHE A 276 -1.98 -1.93 -11.71
N TYR A 277 -3.21 -1.59 -11.32
CA TYR A 277 -3.82 -0.30 -11.63
C TYR A 277 -3.01 0.88 -11.06
N ARG A 278 -2.55 0.79 -9.79
CA ARG A 278 -1.72 1.82 -9.17
C ARG A 278 -0.39 2.00 -9.89
N ASN A 279 0.28 0.91 -10.26
CA ASN A 279 1.52 0.97 -11.00
C ASN A 279 1.35 1.68 -12.35
N GLN A 280 0.25 1.44 -13.05
CA GLN A 280 -0.05 2.16 -14.30
C GLN A 280 -0.26 3.66 -14.06
N TRP A 281 -0.98 4.02 -12.99
CA TRP A 281 -1.27 5.41 -12.67
C TRP A 281 0.01 6.18 -12.34
N TYR A 282 0.86 5.64 -11.46
CA TYR A 282 2.15 6.27 -11.14
C TYR A 282 3.07 6.33 -12.36
N TRP A 283 3.27 5.23 -13.05
CA TRP A 283 4.19 5.16 -14.18
C TRP A 283 3.82 6.13 -15.31
N GLY A 284 2.53 6.18 -15.66
CA GLY A 284 2.03 7.10 -16.68
C GLY A 284 2.13 8.55 -16.25
N GLY A 285 1.82 8.84 -14.97
CA GLY A 285 1.95 10.16 -14.39
C GLY A 285 3.39 10.65 -14.33
N GLU A 286 4.33 9.80 -13.85
CA GLU A 286 5.77 10.08 -13.82
C GLU A 286 6.29 10.49 -15.21
N ALA A 287 6.01 9.69 -16.23
CA ALA A 287 6.46 9.96 -17.60
C ALA A 287 5.88 11.28 -18.12
N LYS A 288 4.57 11.49 -17.95
CA LYS A 288 3.88 12.69 -18.44
C LYS A 288 4.36 13.95 -17.73
N LEU A 289 4.40 13.94 -16.39
CA LEU A 289 4.75 15.14 -15.63
C LEU A 289 6.23 15.50 -15.73
N ARG A 290 7.13 14.54 -15.88
CA ARG A 290 8.54 14.80 -16.17
C ARG A 290 8.74 15.41 -17.55
N ALA A 291 7.92 15.03 -18.54
CA ALA A 291 7.99 15.57 -19.90
C ALA A 291 7.29 16.92 -20.06
N GLU A 292 6.14 17.12 -19.42
CA GLU A 292 5.22 18.23 -19.66
C GLU A 292 4.99 19.11 -18.43
N GLY A 293 5.36 18.64 -17.21
CA GLY A 293 5.14 19.39 -15.96
C GLY A 293 5.95 20.69 -15.92
N THR A 294 5.31 21.77 -15.47
CA THR A 294 5.91 23.11 -15.49
C THR A 294 6.08 23.73 -14.09
N LYS A 295 5.44 23.17 -13.06
CA LYS A 295 5.52 23.68 -11.68
C LYS A 295 6.91 23.43 -11.07
N LEU A 296 7.50 22.28 -11.34
CA LEU A 296 8.77 21.85 -10.76
C LEU A 296 9.90 21.89 -11.82
N LYS A 297 11.04 22.44 -11.43
CA LYS A 297 12.27 22.39 -12.23
C LYS A 297 12.99 21.07 -11.93
N LEU A 298 13.11 20.22 -12.93
CA LEU A 298 13.86 18.97 -12.80
C LEU A 298 15.36 19.25 -12.63
N ARG A 299 15.99 18.56 -11.69
CA ARG A 299 17.42 18.60 -11.41
C ARG A 299 17.96 17.19 -11.23
N SER A 300 19.27 17.07 -11.36
CA SER A 300 19.98 15.84 -11.07
C SER A 300 21.35 16.14 -10.46
N ILE A 301 21.75 15.35 -9.49
CA ILE A 301 23.12 15.24 -9.05
C ILE A 301 23.87 14.37 -10.08
N PRO A 302 25.07 14.75 -10.53
CA PRO A 302 25.82 13.98 -11.50
C PRO A 302 26.04 12.52 -11.07
N ALA A 303 25.93 11.57 -12.00
CA ALA A 303 26.01 10.14 -11.69
C ALA A 303 27.31 9.74 -10.95
N GLY A 304 28.45 10.39 -11.28
CA GLY A 304 29.72 10.14 -10.59
C GLY A 304 29.71 10.51 -9.12
N GLU A 305 28.98 11.57 -8.76
CA GLU A 305 28.81 12.02 -7.38
C GLU A 305 27.71 11.20 -6.68
N TRP A 306 26.59 10.90 -7.36
CA TRP A 306 25.50 10.07 -6.84
C TRP A 306 25.95 8.65 -6.46
N ARG A 307 27.01 8.15 -7.07
CA ARG A 307 27.61 6.85 -6.71
C ARG A 307 27.99 6.76 -5.24
N GLN A 308 28.33 7.88 -4.60
CA GLN A 308 28.61 7.91 -3.16
C GLN A 308 27.37 7.52 -2.33
N VAL A 309 26.17 7.82 -2.83
CA VAL A 309 24.90 7.41 -2.19
C VAL A 309 24.69 5.90 -2.35
N GLU A 310 25.03 5.37 -3.52
CA GLU A 310 24.94 3.93 -3.79
C GLU A 310 25.94 3.14 -2.93
N ASP A 311 27.18 3.64 -2.80
CA ASP A 311 28.21 3.04 -1.94
C ASP A 311 27.81 3.09 -0.45
N ALA A 312 27.27 4.21 0.01
CA ALA A 312 26.76 4.37 1.38
C ALA A 312 25.55 3.45 1.66
N ALA A 313 24.75 3.13 0.64
CA ALA A 313 23.67 2.17 0.77
C ALA A 313 24.18 0.75 1.00
N ASP A 314 25.28 0.35 0.37
CA ASP A 314 25.92 -0.96 0.60
C ASP A 314 26.44 -1.09 2.04
N GLU A 315 27.03 -0.04 2.59
CA GLU A 315 27.43 0.00 4.00
C GLU A 315 26.20 -0.07 4.92
N PHE A 316 25.14 0.69 4.61
CA PHE A 316 23.89 0.66 5.36
C PHE A 316 23.25 -0.73 5.34
N TRP A 317 23.27 -1.42 4.21
CA TRP A 317 22.79 -2.79 4.10
C TRP A 317 23.60 -3.76 4.96
N GLN A 318 24.92 -3.57 5.02
CA GLN A 318 25.78 -4.39 5.87
C GLN A 318 25.43 -4.21 7.35
N GLU A 319 25.30 -2.95 7.82
CA GLU A 319 24.89 -2.66 9.20
C GLU A 319 23.53 -3.26 9.53
N VAL A 320 22.56 -3.12 8.62
CA VAL A 320 21.22 -3.67 8.82
C VAL A 320 21.25 -5.20 8.86
N SER A 321 22.05 -5.84 8.01
CA SER A 321 22.15 -7.30 7.97
C SER A 321 22.68 -7.90 9.29
N GLU A 322 23.43 -7.13 10.06
CA GLU A 322 24.00 -7.53 11.36
C GLU A 322 23.02 -7.41 12.53
N THR A 323 21.84 -6.78 12.31
CA THR A 323 20.84 -6.57 13.37
C THR A 323 20.05 -7.83 13.73
N GLY A 324 20.06 -8.88 12.89
CA GLY A 324 19.39 -10.15 13.15
C GLY A 324 19.31 -11.07 11.93
N GLU A 325 18.88 -12.30 12.17
CA GLU A 325 18.81 -13.35 11.14
C GLU A 325 17.82 -12.96 10.02
N THR A 326 16.65 -12.45 10.37
CA THR A 326 15.64 -12.01 9.40
C THR A 326 16.16 -10.87 8.53
N ALA A 327 16.82 -9.88 9.13
CA ALA A 327 17.43 -8.77 8.41
C ALA A 327 18.53 -9.25 7.46
N ASN A 328 19.40 -10.13 7.93
CA ASN A 328 20.45 -10.75 7.10
C ASN A 328 19.87 -11.47 5.88
N ARG A 329 18.82 -12.25 6.09
CA ARG A 329 18.14 -12.98 5.00
C ARG A 329 17.53 -12.05 3.97
N ILE A 330 16.84 -10.97 4.39
CA ILE A 330 16.25 -9.99 3.48
C ILE A 330 17.32 -9.27 2.68
N VAL A 331 18.36 -8.77 3.33
CA VAL A 331 19.48 -8.09 2.65
C VAL A 331 20.18 -9.04 1.66
N SER A 332 20.34 -10.31 2.01
CA SER A 332 20.91 -11.31 1.09
C SER A 332 20.04 -11.50 -0.17
N ILE A 333 18.71 -11.48 -0.02
CA ILE A 333 17.77 -11.54 -1.14
C ILE A 333 17.91 -10.29 -2.02
N PHE A 334 17.98 -9.09 -1.44
CA PHE A 334 18.17 -7.85 -2.21
C PHE A 334 19.49 -7.86 -2.98
N ARG A 335 20.59 -8.31 -2.36
CA ARG A 335 21.90 -8.46 -3.03
C ARG A 335 21.81 -9.44 -4.20
N GLN A 336 21.26 -10.63 -3.96
CA GLN A 336 21.08 -11.64 -5.00
C GLN A 336 20.26 -11.10 -6.18
N TYR A 337 19.14 -10.42 -5.90
CA TYR A 337 18.31 -9.84 -6.94
C TYR A 337 19.03 -8.75 -7.72
N ARG A 338 19.71 -7.83 -7.04
CA ARG A 338 20.52 -6.78 -7.65
C ARG A 338 21.59 -7.36 -8.58
N ASP A 339 22.27 -8.41 -8.16
CA ASP A 339 23.31 -9.06 -8.97
C ASP A 339 22.73 -9.67 -10.25
N VAL A 340 21.57 -10.33 -10.17
CA VAL A 340 20.84 -10.87 -11.33
C VAL A 340 20.44 -9.77 -12.31
N ILE A 341 19.85 -8.68 -11.83
CA ILE A 341 19.44 -7.56 -12.66
C ILE A 341 20.63 -6.87 -13.32
N ASN A 342 21.74 -6.68 -12.59
CA ASN A 342 22.98 -6.12 -13.13
C ASN A 342 23.59 -7.01 -14.22
N ALA A 343 23.62 -8.32 -14.01
CA ALA A 343 24.11 -9.28 -14.98
C ALA A 343 23.24 -9.39 -16.23
N ALA A 344 21.91 -9.16 -16.08
CA ALA A 344 20.98 -9.17 -17.21
C ALA A 344 21.16 -7.96 -18.14
N GLY A 345 21.65 -6.84 -17.63
CA GLY A 345 21.87 -5.62 -18.41
C GLY A 345 20.58 -4.96 -18.90
N VAL A 346 20.68 -4.13 -19.93
CA VAL A 346 19.53 -3.42 -20.55
C VAL A 346 18.56 -4.44 -21.15
N PRO A 347 17.23 -4.32 -20.94
CA PRO A 347 16.50 -3.19 -20.33
C PRO A 347 16.29 -3.29 -18.80
N TYR A 348 16.83 -4.30 -18.16
CA TYR A 348 16.57 -4.57 -16.74
C TYR A 348 17.41 -3.68 -15.81
N SER A 349 18.63 -3.34 -16.20
CA SER A 349 19.43 -2.34 -15.51
C SER A 349 19.19 -0.98 -16.15
N PHE A 350 18.53 -0.08 -15.43
CA PHE A 350 18.48 1.32 -15.82
C PHE A 350 19.82 1.97 -15.40
N VAL A 351 20.64 2.29 -16.38
CA VAL A 351 21.92 2.98 -16.18
C VAL A 351 21.66 4.48 -15.99
#